data_653a188908530e74fbccc9690e5a63d1
#
_entry.id   653a188908530e74fbccc9690e5a63d1
#
_cell.length_a   1.000
_cell.length_b   1.000
_cell.length_c   1.000
_cell.angle_alpha   90.00
_cell.angle_beta   90.00
_cell.angle_gamma   90.00
#
_symmetry.space_group_name_H-M   'P 1'
#
loop_
_entity.id
_entity.type
_entity.pdbx_description
1 polymer ?
#
loop_
_entity_poly.entity_id
_entity_poly.type
_entity_poly.pdbx_seq_one_letter_code
_entity_poly.pdbx_strand_id
1 'polypeptide(L)'
;MAIQQPAPAPAPSEHVSTTAQPSYNFRAAAVVWFIVGAVKNPAARFDPATMTYVGSSGVMNSALWMRPDSGIASFAQLLAAKEKVVLGALNATSQDSMAPALLARNGVPVRVIRGYNSSAKVLLAIEQGEVPGIFHIVDGFAKRPDLIENKVVVPVLQTQPMFPGLPLLRDVIRASDRPLANLVLAGEEFGVLLAGPPAIPADRSALLRQAFTTMSDDKDYQADLARMDVPRGTPLAGDTIASMMRTLVETTTPDIAAAYERLKE
;
A
#
# COMPACT_ATOMS: atom_id res chain seq x y z
N MET A 1 -9.33 -18.01 37.88
CA MET A 1 -9.61 -16.59 37.69
C MET A 1 -10.37 -16.48 36.38
N ALA A 2 -11.69 -16.34 36.43
CA ALA A 2 -12.56 -16.37 35.27
C ALA A 2 -12.54 -14.98 34.58
N ILE A 3 -12.25 -14.97 33.28
CA ILE A 3 -12.32 -13.76 32.47
C ILE A 3 -13.78 -13.46 32.19
N GLN A 4 -14.28 -12.38 32.78
CA GLN A 4 -15.63 -11.88 32.58
C GLN A 4 -15.75 -11.27 31.17
N GLN A 5 -16.63 -11.83 30.35
CA GLN A 5 -16.96 -11.26 29.03
C GLN A 5 -17.65 -9.89 29.23
N PRO A 6 -17.32 -8.88 28.40
CA PRO A 6 -18.03 -7.61 28.43
C PRO A 6 -19.49 -7.79 28.00
N ALA A 7 -20.38 -7.03 28.66
CA ALA A 7 -21.80 -7.05 28.36
C ALA A 7 -22.11 -6.67 26.92
N PRO A 8 -23.13 -7.26 26.27
CA PRO A 8 -23.52 -6.90 24.92
C PRO A 8 -23.98 -5.44 24.85
N ALA A 9 -23.60 -4.76 23.76
CA ALA A 9 -24.03 -3.40 23.49
C ALA A 9 -25.59 -3.30 23.44
N PRO A 10 -26.19 -2.21 23.90
CA PRO A 10 -27.64 -2.03 23.84
C PRO A 10 -28.13 -2.04 22.40
N ALA A 11 -29.27 -2.70 22.16
CA ALA A 11 -29.93 -2.76 20.87
C ALA A 11 -30.27 -1.33 20.38
N PRO A 12 -30.09 -1.04 19.09
CA PRO A 12 -30.47 0.25 18.53
C PRO A 12 -31.98 0.45 18.68
N SER A 13 -32.36 1.60 19.23
CA SER A 13 -33.76 2.01 19.35
C SER A 13 -34.38 2.12 17.96
N GLU A 14 -35.47 1.41 17.71
CA GLU A 14 -36.28 1.49 16.50
C GLU A 14 -36.92 2.89 16.37
N HIS A 15 -36.24 3.77 15.63
CA HIS A 15 -36.91 4.88 14.98
C HIS A 15 -37.25 4.46 13.54
N VAL A 16 -38.46 3.95 13.34
CA VAL A 16 -39.07 3.69 12.04
C VAL A 16 -39.29 5.03 11.34
N SER A 17 -38.33 5.42 10.50
CA SER A 17 -38.53 6.45 9.47
C SER A 17 -39.16 5.80 8.27
N THR A 18 -40.38 6.17 7.91
CA THR A 18 -41.24 5.60 6.86
C THR A 18 -40.86 5.99 5.43
N THR A 19 -39.64 6.44 5.18
CA THR A 19 -39.05 6.54 3.86
C THR A 19 -37.80 5.68 3.83
N ALA A 20 -37.86 4.52 3.16
CA ALA A 20 -36.70 3.66 2.93
C ALA A 20 -35.63 4.43 2.17
N GLN A 21 -34.73 5.06 2.90
CA GLN A 21 -33.53 5.63 2.30
C GLN A 21 -32.61 4.48 1.90
N PRO A 22 -32.11 4.43 0.66
CA PRO A 22 -31.18 3.40 0.27
C PRO A 22 -29.97 3.43 1.20
N SER A 23 -29.69 2.32 1.88
CA SER A 23 -28.50 2.16 2.71
C SER A 23 -27.29 1.97 1.78
N TYR A 24 -26.37 2.91 1.77
CA TYR A 24 -25.12 2.76 1.04
C TYR A 24 -24.06 2.11 1.95
N ASN A 25 -23.50 0.98 1.52
CA ASN A 25 -22.43 0.32 2.23
C ASN A 25 -21.09 0.97 1.88
N PHE A 26 -20.55 1.81 2.75
CA PHE A 26 -19.20 2.31 2.66
C PHE A 26 -18.22 1.34 3.33
N ARG A 27 -17.05 1.19 2.73
CA ARG A 27 -15.97 0.35 3.27
C ARG A 27 -14.65 1.09 3.20
N ALA A 28 -13.89 1.01 4.27
CA ALA A 28 -12.45 1.22 4.20
C ALA A 28 -11.83 -0.05 3.60
N ALA A 29 -11.11 0.10 2.51
CA ALA A 29 -10.53 -1.03 1.80
C ALA A 29 -9.09 -0.74 1.37
N ALA A 30 -8.22 -1.74 1.51
CA ALA A 30 -6.91 -1.68 0.89
C ALA A 30 -7.06 -1.65 -0.63
N VAL A 31 -6.24 -0.87 -1.31
CA VAL A 31 -6.30 -0.70 -2.77
C VAL A 31 -6.14 -2.02 -3.54
N VAL A 32 -5.54 -3.03 -2.95
CA VAL A 32 -5.40 -4.36 -3.58
C VAL A 32 -6.72 -4.92 -4.12
N TRP A 33 -7.84 -4.63 -3.46
CA TRP A 33 -9.17 -5.03 -3.94
C TRP A 33 -9.56 -4.31 -5.24
N PHE A 34 -9.18 -3.04 -5.37
CA PHE A 34 -9.45 -2.27 -6.59
C PHE A 34 -8.52 -2.67 -7.73
N ILE A 35 -7.28 -3.09 -7.43
CA ILE A 35 -6.35 -3.68 -8.42
C ILE A 35 -6.95 -4.95 -9.02
N VAL A 36 -7.58 -5.82 -8.21
CA VAL A 36 -8.27 -7.03 -8.70
C VAL A 36 -9.33 -6.68 -9.76
N GLY A 37 -10.06 -5.58 -9.57
CA GLY A 37 -11.00 -5.06 -10.59
C GLY A 37 -10.28 -4.45 -11.80
N ALA A 38 -9.21 -3.68 -11.58
CA ALA A 38 -8.46 -3.04 -12.65
C ALA A 38 -7.80 -4.06 -13.61
N VAL A 39 -7.29 -5.18 -13.09
CA VAL A 39 -6.79 -6.30 -13.92
C VAL A 39 -7.89 -7.17 -14.50
N LYS A 40 -9.17 -6.79 -14.33
CA LYS A 40 -10.35 -7.53 -14.82
C LYS A 40 -10.36 -8.99 -14.37
N ASN A 41 -9.96 -9.26 -13.14
CA ASN A 41 -10.04 -10.60 -12.58
C ASN A 41 -11.50 -11.06 -12.52
N PRO A 42 -11.83 -12.27 -13.01
CA PRO A 42 -13.22 -12.77 -13.04
C PRO A 42 -13.92 -12.83 -11.67
N ALA A 43 -13.15 -12.86 -10.58
CA ALA A 43 -13.70 -12.80 -9.22
C ALA A 43 -14.17 -11.40 -8.81
N ALA A 44 -13.70 -10.33 -9.48
CA ALA A 44 -14.14 -8.97 -9.21
C ALA A 44 -15.53 -8.73 -9.83
N ARG A 45 -16.53 -8.48 -8.99
CA ARG A 45 -17.90 -8.18 -9.41
C ARG A 45 -18.22 -6.69 -9.40
N PHE A 46 -17.22 -5.85 -9.61
CA PHE A 46 -17.34 -4.40 -9.63
C PHE A 46 -16.29 -3.79 -10.57
N ASP A 47 -16.58 -2.59 -11.06
CA ASP A 47 -15.66 -1.79 -11.85
C ASP A 47 -15.10 -0.65 -10.96
N PRO A 48 -13.79 -0.65 -10.66
CA PRO A 48 -13.17 0.41 -9.86
C PRO A 48 -13.36 1.81 -10.43
N ALA A 49 -13.45 1.96 -11.75
CA ALA A 49 -13.62 3.26 -12.40
C ALA A 49 -14.99 3.91 -12.09
N THR A 50 -15.99 3.11 -11.67
CA THR A 50 -17.36 3.58 -11.43
C THR A 50 -17.70 3.82 -9.96
N MET A 51 -16.81 3.41 -9.03
CA MET A 51 -17.05 3.54 -7.61
C MET A 51 -17.08 5.00 -7.14
N THR A 52 -17.80 5.26 -6.05
CA THR A 52 -17.81 6.57 -5.41
C THR A 52 -16.70 6.63 -4.36
N TYR A 53 -15.65 7.37 -4.66
CA TYR A 53 -14.52 7.57 -3.74
C TYR A 53 -14.79 8.79 -2.85
N VAL A 54 -14.59 8.62 -1.54
CA VAL A 54 -14.78 9.67 -0.53
C VAL A 54 -13.44 10.30 -0.16
N GLY A 55 -12.44 9.48 0.08
CA GLY A 55 -11.09 9.91 0.41
C GLY A 55 -10.17 8.72 0.70
N SER A 56 -8.92 9.00 1.02
CA SER A 56 -7.95 7.98 1.44
C SER A 56 -7.03 8.48 2.54
N SER A 57 -6.41 7.54 3.28
CA SER A 57 -5.36 7.85 4.25
C SER A 57 -4.12 8.52 3.64
N GLY A 58 -3.99 8.46 2.31
CA GLY A 58 -2.98 9.14 1.53
C GLY A 58 -1.79 8.29 1.12
N VAL A 59 -0.88 8.95 0.41
CA VAL A 59 0.32 8.34 -0.15
C VAL A 59 1.21 7.81 0.97
N MET A 60 1.63 6.56 0.84
CA MET A 60 2.66 5.93 1.68
C MET A 60 3.97 5.88 0.91
N ASN A 61 5.07 5.96 1.63
CA ASN A 61 6.40 5.95 1.04
C ASN A 61 7.09 4.64 1.40
N SER A 62 7.65 3.97 0.39
CA SER A 62 8.43 2.74 0.60
C SER A 62 9.85 2.90 0.10
N ALA A 63 10.71 2.07 0.65
CA ALA A 63 12.08 1.95 0.21
C ALA A 63 12.53 0.49 0.18
N LEU A 64 13.54 0.20 -0.62
CA LEU A 64 14.30 -1.02 -0.52
C LEU A 64 15.35 -0.84 0.56
N TRP A 65 15.20 -1.57 1.65
CA TRP A 65 16.06 -1.54 2.82
C TRP A 65 17.02 -2.70 2.79
N MET A 66 18.31 -2.42 3.00
CA MET A 66 19.38 -3.41 2.94
C MET A 66 20.24 -3.34 4.20
N ARG A 67 20.74 -4.46 4.65
CA ARG A 67 21.81 -4.53 5.63
C ARG A 67 23.14 -4.12 4.99
N PRO A 68 23.84 -3.10 5.50
CA PRO A 68 25.14 -2.70 4.96
C PRO A 68 26.21 -3.81 5.03
N ASP A 69 26.19 -4.62 6.08
CA ASP A 69 27.12 -5.73 6.28
C ASP A 69 26.91 -6.90 5.29
N SER A 70 25.81 -6.91 4.54
CA SER A 70 25.65 -7.80 3.37
C SER A 70 26.51 -7.39 2.15
N GLY A 71 27.26 -6.27 2.25
CA GLY A 71 28.02 -5.69 1.16
C GLY A 71 27.19 -4.78 0.25
N ILE A 72 25.92 -4.50 0.60
CA ILE A 72 25.01 -3.67 -0.19
C ILE A 72 24.51 -2.50 0.67
N ALA A 73 25.11 -1.34 0.47
CA ALA A 73 24.74 -0.09 1.11
C ALA A 73 24.29 0.99 0.10
N SER A 74 24.18 0.64 -1.20
CA SER A 74 23.72 1.54 -2.26
C SER A 74 23.08 0.75 -3.39
N PHE A 75 22.26 1.43 -4.21
CA PHE A 75 21.63 0.82 -5.38
C PHE A 75 22.67 0.41 -6.44
N ALA A 76 23.78 1.16 -6.55
CA ALA A 76 24.87 0.80 -7.45
C ALA A 76 25.54 -0.51 -7.04
N GLN A 77 25.76 -0.73 -5.74
CA GLN A 77 26.28 -2.02 -5.23
C GLN A 77 25.29 -3.16 -5.46
N LEU A 78 23.98 -2.90 -5.29
CA LEU A 78 22.95 -3.88 -5.61
C LEU A 78 23.01 -4.29 -7.09
N LEU A 79 23.12 -3.32 -8.01
CA LEU A 79 23.23 -3.61 -9.45
C LEU A 79 24.51 -4.38 -9.81
N ALA A 80 25.59 -4.17 -9.07
CA ALA A 80 26.86 -4.85 -9.27
C ALA A 80 26.94 -6.25 -8.62
N ALA A 81 25.90 -6.67 -7.92
CA ALA A 81 25.86 -7.97 -7.25
C ALA A 81 25.97 -9.11 -8.29
N LYS A 82 26.92 -10.03 -8.06
CA LYS A 82 27.15 -11.17 -8.95
C LYS A 82 26.07 -12.25 -8.84
N GLU A 83 25.47 -12.34 -7.68
CA GLU A 83 24.39 -13.28 -7.37
C GLU A 83 23.11 -12.52 -7.04
N LYS A 84 21.96 -13.20 -7.20
CA LYS A 84 20.67 -12.59 -6.83
C LYS A 84 20.56 -12.38 -5.34
N VAL A 85 20.39 -11.13 -4.95
CA VAL A 85 20.17 -10.72 -3.56
C VAL A 85 18.80 -11.16 -3.10
N VAL A 86 18.74 -11.82 -1.97
CA VAL A 86 17.50 -12.41 -1.41
C VAL A 86 16.79 -11.37 -0.56
N LEU A 87 15.51 -11.13 -0.83
CA LEU A 87 14.67 -10.23 -0.03
C LEU A 87 13.56 -11.03 0.64
N GLY A 88 13.28 -10.71 1.91
CA GLY A 88 12.19 -11.32 2.64
C GLY A 88 10.85 -10.67 2.28
N ALA A 89 9.78 -11.47 2.15
CA ALA A 89 8.44 -10.99 1.87
C ALA A 89 7.35 -11.86 2.49
N LEU A 90 6.13 -11.30 2.60
CA LEU A 90 4.99 -11.98 3.19
C LEU A 90 4.39 -13.01 2.23
N ASN A 91 3.80 -12.54 1.15
CA ASN A 91 3.09 -13.38 0.18
C ASN A 91 3.22 -12.84 -1.25
N ALA A 92 2.67 -13.54 -2.22
CA ALA A 92 2.82 -13.23 -3.64
C ALA A 92 2.18 -11.90 -4.08
N THR A 93 1.24 -11.37 -3.33
CA THR A 93 0.50 -10.14 -3.67
C THR A 93 0.87 -8.96 -2.79
N SER A 94 1.72 -9.17 -1.78
CA SER A 94 2.20 -8.10 -0.91
C SER A 94 3.21 -7.21 -1.61
N GLN A 95 3.27 -5.96 -1.20
CA GLN A 95 4.15 -4.94 -1.79
C GLN A 95 5.63 -5.33 -1.69
N ASP A 96 6.02 -5.93 -0.56
CA ASP A 96 7.37 -6.43 -0.30
C ASP A 96 7.78 -7.59 -1.24
N SER A 97 6.83 -8.19 -1.94
CA SER A 97 7.05 -9.19 -2.98
C SER A 97 6.97 -8.61 -4.39
N MET A 98 5.91 -7.83 -4.67
CA MET A 98 5.60 -7.35 -6.02
C MET A 98 6.60 -6.31 -6.52
N ALA A 99 7.04 -5.38 -5.68
CA ALA A 99 8.02 -4.36 -6.07
C ALA A 99 9.40 -4.96 -6.37
N PRO A 100 9.97 -5.85 -5.54
CA PRO A 100 11.18 -6.59 -5.91
C PRO A 100 11.04 -7.47 -7.16
N ALA A 101 9.89 -8.11 -7.38
CA ALA A 101 9.65 -8.89 -8.60
C ALA A 101 9.66 -7.99 -9.85
N LEU A 102 9.09 -6.78 -9.75
CA LEU A 102 9.17 -5.77 -10.80
C LEU A 102 10.62 -5.31 -11.06
N LEU A 103 11.41 -5.10 -9.99
CA LEU A 103 12.83 -4.78 -10.10
C LEU A 103 13.60 -5.92 -10.80
N ALA A 104 13.37 -7.18 -10.41
CA ALA A 104 13.98 -8.35 -11.02
C ALA A 104 13.65 -8.46 -12.52
N ARG A 105 12.38 -8.22 -12.90
CA ARG A 105 11.94 -8.13 -14.29
C ARG A 105 12.70 -7.05 -15.09
N ASN A 106 13.13 -6.00 -14.42
CA ASN A 106 13.90 -4.91 -15.00
C ASN A 106 15.42 -5.08 -14.90
N GLY A 107 15.89 -6.28 -14.55
CA GLY A 107 17.31 -6.64 -14.56
C GLY A 107 18.06 -6.37 -13.27
N VAL A 108 17.37 -5.90 -12.22
CA VAL A 108 17.98 -5.80 -10.88
C VAL A 108 18.18 -7.20 -10.31
N PRO A 109 19.39 -7.55 -9.84
CA PRO A 109 19.70 -8.92 -9.38
C PRO A 109 19.12 -9.20 -7.99
N VAL A 110 17.80 -9.25 -7.90
CA VAL A 110 17.06 -9.59 -6.67
C VAL A 110 16.19 -10.84 -6.87
N ARG A 111 15.89 -11.52 -5.77
CA ARG A 111 14.85 -12.55 -5.69
C ARG A 111 14.15 -12.47 -4.35
N VAL A 112 12.94 -13.00 -4.28
CA VAL A 112 12.09 -12.92 -3.08
C VAL A 112 11.97 -14.29 -2.43
N ILE A 113 12.11 -14.35 -1.10
CA ILE A 113 11.65 -15.47 -0.29
C ILE A 113 10.37 -15.04 0.41
N ARG A 114 9.29 -15.77 0.11
CA ARG A 114 7.95 -15.55 0.65
C ARG A 114 7.67 -16.51 1.82
N GLY A 115 6.66 -16.19 2.63
CA GLY A 115 6.19 -17.08 3.71
C GLY A 115 6.34 -16.50 5.11
N TYR A 116 6.85 -15.28 5.23
CA TYR A 116 6.81 -14.60 6.52
C TYR A 116 5.37 -14.15 6.85
N ASN A 117 4.92 -14.37 8.07
CA ASN A 117 3.54 -14.05 8.50
C ASN A 117 3.35 -12.59 8.91
N SER A 118 4.44 -11.82 9.01
CA SER A 118 4.38 -10.38 9.26
C SER A 118 5.70 -9.71 8.88
N SER A 119 5.65 -8.40 8.60
CA SER A 119 6.87 -7.60 8.38
C SER A 119 7.80 -7.62 9.59
N ALA A 120 7.28 -7.66 10.81
CA ALA A 120 8.09 -7.78 12.02
C ALA A 120 8.95 -9.07 12.01
N LYS A 121 8.46 -10.17 11.44
CA LYS A 121 9.24 -11.40 11.28
C LYS A 121 10.33 -11.26 10.22
N VAL A 122 10.07 -10.52 9.14
CA VAL A 122 11.11 -10.21 8.14
C VAL A 122 12.19 -9.32 8.75
N LEU A 123 11.82 -8.30 9.52
CA LEU A 123 12.77 -7.42 10.21
C LEU A 123 13.65 -8.21 11.19
N LEU A 124 13.07 -9.15 11.95
CA LEU A 124 13.82 -10.04 12.82
C LEU A 124 14.80 -10.93 12.03
N ALA A 125 14.36 -11.50 10.89
CA ALA A 125 15.22 -12.30 10.03
C ALA A 125 16.37 -11.47 9.43
N ILE A 126 16.14 -10.17 9.16
CA ILE A 126 17.19 -9.24 8.76
C ILE A 126 18.20 -9.06 9.89
N GLU A 127 17.77 -8.81 11.12
CA GLU A 127 18.67 -8.66 12.28
C GLU A 127 19.52 -9.91 12.52
N GLN A 128 18.92 -11.09 12.37
CA GLN A 128 19.57 -12.39 12.51
C GLN A 128 20.49 -12.75 11.33
N GLY A 129 20.46 -11.98 10.24
CA GLY A 129 21.27 -12.23 9.07
C GLY A 129 20.73 -13.30 8.12
N GLU A 130 19.49 -13.74 8.31
CA GLU A 130 18.86 -14.74 7.43
C GLU A 130 18.56 -14.21 6.03
N VAL A 131 18.10 -12.93 5.96
CA VAL A 131 17.89 -12.21 4.71
C VAL A 131 18.55 -10.83 4.78
N PRO A 132 19.17 -10.34 3.68
CA PRO A 132 19.87 -9.06 3.67
C PRO A 132 18.96 -7.85 3.55
N GLY A 133 17.66 -8.01 3.23
CA GLY A 133 16.81 -6.83 3.05
C GLY A 133 15.33 -7.13 2.84
N ILE A 134 14.57 -6.04 2.75
CA ILE A 134 13.11 -6.01 2.53
C ILE A 134 12.73 -4.76 1.74
N PHE A 135 11.70 -4.87 0.92
CA PHE A 135 11.00 -3.68 0.39
C PHE A 135 9.86 -3.34 1.35
N HIS A 136 9.89 -2.17 1.99
CA HIS A 136 8.94 -1.87 3.07
C HIS A 136 8.63 -0.37 3.17
N ILE A 137 7.42 -0.06 3.67
CA ILE A 137 7.03 1.32 3.97
C ILE A 137 7.95 1.91 5.05
N VAL A 138 8.30 3.18 4.90
CA VAL A 138 9.18 3.89 5.83
C VAL A 138 8.59 3.90 7.24
N ASP A 139 7.30 4.22 7.33
CA ASP A 139 6.56 4.27 8.62
C ASP A 139 6.41 2.89 9.27
N GLY A 140 6.66 1.79 8.54
CA GLY A 140 6.69 0.43 9.10
C GLY A 140 7.79 0.21 10.13
N PHE A 141 8.77 1.13 10.21
CA PHE A 141 9.81 1.13 11.22
C PHE A 141 9.47 1.95 12.47
N ALA A 142 8.27 2.54 12.56
CA ALA A 142 7.89 3.39 13.70
C ALA A 142 8.06 2.68 15.06
N LYS A 143 7.82 1.36 15.12
CA LYS A 143 8.05 0.53 16.33
C LYS A 143 9.48 0.03 16.49
N ARG A 144 10.33 0.23 15.51
CA ARG A 144 11.72 -0.22 15.48
C ARG A 144 12.63 0.85 14.85
N PRO A 145 12.58 2.11 15.37
CA PRO A 145 13.42 3.19 14.88
C PRO A 145 14.93 2.87 15.04
N ASP A 146 15.25 2.05 16.02
CA ASP A 146 16.60 1.55 16.30
C ASP A 146 17.26 0.89 15.07
N LEU A 147 16.50 0.23 14.21
CA LEU A 147 17.02 -0.41 13.00
C LEU A 147 17.57 0.61 11.99
N ILE A 148 16.96 1.79 11.91
CA ILE A 148 17.41 2.88 11.03
C ILE A 148 18.49 3.71 11.72
N GLU A 149 18.28 4.10 12.98
CA GLU A 149 19.21 4.95 13.76
C GLU A 149 20.58 4.29 13.93
N ASN A 150 20.60 2.99 14.21
CA ASN A 150 21.82 2.20 14.36
C ASN A 150 22.34 1.66 13.02
N LYS A 151 21.73 2.05 11.89
CA LYS A 151 22.10 1.61 10.54
C LYS A 151 22.15 0.09 10.39
N VAL A 152 21.30 -0.64 11.11
CA VAL A 152 21.08 -2.08 10.88
C VAL A 152 20.54 -2.29 9.48
N VAL A 153 19.67 -1.38 9.02
CA VAL A 153 19.24 -1.27 7.62
C VAL A 153 19.44 0.16 7.10
N VAL A 154 19.76 0.26 5.82
CA VAL A 154 19.83 1.54 5.10
C VAL A 154 18.97 1.46 3.84
N PRO A 155 18.30 2.57 3.44
CA PRO A 155 17.54 2.59 2.20
C PRO A 155 18.50 2.71 1.02
N VAL A 156 18.25 1.95 -0.05
CA VAL A 156 19.09 1.98 -1.27
C VAL A 156 18.31 2.38 -2.53
N LEU A 157 16.98 2.35 -2.46
CA LEU A 157 16.05 2.75 -3.51
C LEU A 157 14.75 3.21 -2.83
N GLN A 158 14.02 4.16 -3.40
CA GLN A 158 12.80 4.71 -2.81
C GLN A 158 11.69 4.87 -3.85
N THR A 159 10.43 4.92 -3.41
CA THR A 159 9.27 5.15 -4.28
C THR A 159 8.94 6.64 -4.44
N GLN A 160 9.18 7.43 -3.41
CA GLN A 160 9.00 8.88 -3.36
C GLN A 160 10.28 9.56 -2.85
N PRO A 161 10.55 10.84 -3.20
CA PRO A 161 11.80 11.51 -2.87
C PRO A 161 11.89 11.91 -1.38
N MET A 162 12.12 10.95 -0.50
CA MET A 162 12.30 11.16 0.94
C MET A 162 13.78 11.24 1.37
N PHE A 163 14.61 10.42 0.77
CA PHE A 163 16.03 10.32 1.11
C PHE A 163 16.86 10.99 0.01
N PRO A 164 17.54 12.10 0.31
CA PRO A 164 18.34 12.81 -0.70
C PRO A 164 19.37 11.90 -1.36
N GLY A 165 19.46 11.97 -2.69
CA GLY A 165 20.44 11.21 -3.48
C GLY A 165 20.10 9.74 -3.76
N LEU A 166 19.03 9.19 -3.20
CA LEU A 166 18.59 7.85 -3.57
C LEU A 166 17.82 7.85 -4.89
N PRO A 167 18.02 6.84 -5.76
CA PRO A 167 17.24 6.71 -6.97
C PRO A 167 15.77 6.40 -6.66
N LEU A 168 14.87 6.88 -7.53
CA LEU A 168 13.47 6.53 -7.49
C LEU A 168 13.22 5.21 -8.24
N LEU A 169 12.37 4.35 -7.71
CA LEU A 169 12.00 3.10 -8.35
C LEU A 169 11.51 3.32 -9.79
N ARG A 170 10.70 4.36 -10.03
CA ARG A 170 10.18 4.70 -11.35
C ARG A 170 11.26 5.06 -12.38
N ASP A 171 12.42 5.54 -11.93
CA ASP A 171 13.52 5.96 -12.80
C ASP A 171 14.39 4.77 -13.21
N VAL A 172 14.40 3.69 -12.42
CA VAL A 172 15.13 2.46 -12.72
C VAL A 172 14.31 1.43 -13.51
N ILE A 173 13.00 1.68 -13.66
CA ILE A 173 12.10 0.84 -14.44
C ILE A 173 12.10 1.31 -15.92
N ARG A 174 12.18 0.36 -16.84
CA ARG A 174 12.06 0.62 -18.28
C ARG A 174 10.76 1.35 -18.61
N ALA A 175 10.80 2.24 -19.59
CA ALA A 175 9.61 2.99 -20.01
C ALA A 175 8.43 2.07 -20.37
N SER A 176 8.70 0.91 -21.00
CA SER A 176 7.67 -0.08 -21.34
C SER A 176 7.00 -0.74 -20.13
N ASP A 177 7.66 -0.79 -18.97
CA ASP A 177 7.13 -1.39 -17.75
C ASP A 177 6.53 -0.34 -16.78
N ARG A 178 6.54 0.95 -17.12
CA ARG A 178 5.95 2.00 -16.27
C ARG A 178 4.46 1.79 -15.96
N PRO A 179 3.59 1.39 -16.91
CA PRO A 179 2.21 1.07 -16.58
C PRO A 179 2.08 -0.10 -15.60
N LEU A 180 2.94 -1.12 -15.72
CA LEU A 180 3.01 -2.21 -14.75
C LEU A 180 3.48 -1.70 -13.37
N ALA A 181 4.47 -0.79 -13.34
CA ALA A 181 4.93 -0.18 -12.10
C ALA A 181 3.82 0.62 -11.40
N ASN A 182 3.01 1.39 -12.14
CA ASN A 182 1.86 2.11 -11.58
C ASN A 182 0.86 1.15 -10.93
N LEU A 183 0.62 -0.01 -11.55
CA LEU A 183 -0.27 -1.02 -10.98
C LEU A 183 0.32 -1.65 -9.71
N VAL A 184 1.61 -1.96 -9.71
CA VAL A 184 2.32 -2.53 -8.55
C VAL A 184 2.37 -1.52 -7.40
N LEU A 185 2.61 -0.24 -7.68
CA LEU A 185 2.75 0.82 -6.66
C LEU A 185 1.42 1.46 -6.26
N ALA A 186 0.32 1.09 -6.88
CA ALA A 186 -1.01 1.67 -6.59
C ALA A 186 -1.36 1.60 -5.09
N GLY A 187 -0.91 0.53 -4.37
CA GLY A 187 -1.10 0.40 -2.93
C GLY A 187 -0.49 1.56 -2.13
N GLU A 188 0.63 2.08 -2.59
CA GLU A 188 1.32 3.20 -1.95
C GLU A 188 0.72 4.55 -2.34
N GLU A 189 0.33 4.70 -3.61
CA GLU A 189 -0.21 5.95 -4.12
C GLU A 189 -1.61 6.26 -3.58
N PHE A 190 -2.42 5.23 -3.35
CA PHE A 190 -3.78 5.40 -2.84
C PHE A 190 -3.92 5.24 -1.32
N GLY A 191 -3.05 4.48 -0.66
CA GLY A 191 -3.21 4.13 0.76
C GLY A 191 -4.48 3.33 1.04
N VAL A 192 -5.15 3.63 2.16
CA VAL A 192 -6.43 3.01 2.53
C VAL A 192 -7.56 3.87 2.01
N LEU A 193 -8.36 3.32 1.11
CA LEU A 193 -9.48 3.99 0.44
C LEU A 193 -10.78 3.89 1.25
N LEU A 194 -11.51 5.00 1.34
CA LEU A 194 -12.91 5.01 1.73
C LEU A 194 -13.76 5.15 0.47
N ALA A 195 -14.48 4.08 0.13
CA ALA A 195 -15.28 4.00 -1.09
C ALA A 195 -16.67 3.43 -0.81
N GLY A 196 -17.63 3.87 -1.63
CA GLY A 196 -18.98 3.39 -1.66
C GLY A 196 -19.37 2.86 -3.05
N PRO A 197 -20.60 2.32 -3.21
CA PRO A 197 -21.09 1.81 -4.48
C PRO A 197 -21.14 2.92 -5.54
N PRO A 198 -21.26 2.55 -6.83
CA PRO A 198 -21.49 3.53 -7.89
C PRO A 198 -22.84 4.26 -7.72
N ALA A 199 -22.95 5.42 -8.38
CA ALA A 199 -24.21 6.18 -8.46
C ALA A 199 -24.78 6.70 -7.12
N ILE A 200 -23.94 6.98 -6.14
CA ILE A 200 -24.37 7.76 -4.97
C ILE A 200 -24.74 9.17 -5.44
N PRO A 201 -25.90 9.73 -5.01
CA PRO A 201 -26.30 11.10 -5.37
C PRO A 201 -25.18 12.12 -5.10
N ALA A 202 -25.05 13.09 -6.01
CA ALA A 202 -23.93 14.04 -5.99
C ALA A 202 -23.87 14.87 -4.69
N ASP A 203 -25.01 15.29 -4.16
CA ASP A 203 -25.13 16.01 -2.91
C ASP A 203 -24.61 15.21 -1.72
N ARG A 204 -24.94 13.91 -1.66
CA ARG A 204 -24.48 13.00 -0.61
C ARG A 204 -22.99 12.68 -0.72
N SER A 205 -22.50 12.45 -1.93
CA SER A 205 -21.07 12.22 -2.15
C SER A 205 -20.23 13.45 -1.79
N ALA A 206 -20.73 14.66 -2.12
CA ALA A 206 -20.07 15.90 -1.74
C ALA A 206 -20.02 16.08 -0.21
N LEU A 207 -21.13 15.83 0.48
CA LEU A 207 -21.18 15.90 1.95
C LEU A 207 -20.19 14.93 2.61
N LEU A 208 -20.11 13.68 2.11
CA LEU A 208 -19.17 12.67 2.63
C LEU A 208 -17.72 13.08 2.42
N ARG A 209 -17.38 13.62 1.25
CA ARG A 209 -16.04 14.14 0.93
C ARG A 209 -15.66 15.31 1.83
N GLN A 210 -16.60 16.22 2.06
CA GLN A 210 -16.39 17.35 2.98
C GLN A 210 -16.15 16.84 4.41
N ALA A 211 -16.96 15.90 4.90
CA ALA A 211 -16.80 15.30 6.23
C ALA A 211 -15.44 14.58 6.36
N PHE A 212 -15.00 13.86 5.32
CA PHE A 212 -13.69 13.22 5.30
C PHE A 212 -12.55 14.24 5.40
N THR A 213 -12.62 15.32 4.62
CA THR A 213 -11.61 16.39 4.67
C THR A 213 -11.56 17.02 6.06
N THR A 214 -12.73 17.39 6.62
CA THR A 214 -12.82 17.96 7.97
C THR A 214 -12.22 17.02 9.03
N MET A 215 -12.54 15.72 8.96
CA MET A 215 -11.96 14.71 9.84
C MET A 215 -10.44 14.60 9.70
N SER A 216 -9.94 14.63 8.46
CA SER A 216 -8.50 14.51 8.19
C SER A 216 -7.70 15.70 8.73
N ASP A 217 -8.31 16.88 8.82
CA ASP A 217 -7.72 18.10 9.35
C ASP A 217 -7.92 18.26 10.87
N ASP A 218 -8.74 17.40 11.49
CA ASP A 218 -9.05 17.44 12.91
C ASP A 218 -7.83 17.03 13.75
N LYS A 219 -7.49 17.89 14.76
CA LYS A 219 -6.30 17.71 15.59
C LYS A 219 -6.40 16.52 16.52
N ASP A 220 -7.61 16.21 17.01
CA ASP A 220 -7.82 15.10 17.92
C ASP A 220 -7.70 13.78 17.17
N TYR A 221 -8.26 13.72 15.95
CA TYR A 221 -8.06 12.57 15.04
C TYR A 221 -6.58 12.35 14.73
N GLN A 222 -5.82 13.41 14.44
CA GLN A 222 -4.38 13.32 14.17
C GLN A 222 -3.59 12.85 15.40
N ALA A 223 -3.96 13.33 16.60
CA ALA A 223 -3.36 12.88 17.85
C ALA A 223 -3.69 11.41 18.15
N ASP A 224 -4.88 10.94 17.80
CA ASP A 224 -5.26 9.53 17.94
C ASP A 224 -4.45 8.62 17.02
N LEU A 225 -4.26 9.01 15.75
CA LEU A 225 -3.39 8.27 14.83
C LEU A 225 -1.96 8.15 15.38
N ALA A 226 -1.41 9.26 15.89
CA ALA A 226 -0.08 9.27 16.48
C ALA A 226 0.04 8.35 17.71
N ARG A 227 -0.99 8.35 18.60
CA ARG A 227 -1.02 7.44 19.75
C ARG A 227 -1.09 5.97 19.40
N MET A 228 -1.72 5.65 18.27
CA MET A 228 -1.87 4.28 17.78
C MET A 228 -0.71 3.84 16.89
N ASP A 229 0.32 4.67 16.70
CA ASP A 229 1.40 4.45 15.72
C ASP A 229 0.87 4.15 14.31
N VAL A 230 -0.25 4.78 13.93
CA VAL A 230 -0.81 4.65 12.58
C VAL A 230 -0.15 5.68 11.67
N PRO A 231 0.52 5.24 10.59
CA PRO A 231 1.14 6.15 9.66
C PRO A 231 0.15 7.14 9.07
N ARG A 232 0.48 8.42 9.14
CA ARG A 232 -0.29 9.46 8.48
C ARG A 232 0.34 9.79 7.14
N GLY A 233 -0.20 9.21 6.06
CA GLY A 233 0.10 9.67 4.70
C GLY A 233 -0.46 11.07 4.44
N THR A 234 -0.23 11.61 3.24
CA THR A 234 -0.90 12.82 2.76
C THR A 234 -2.30 12.42 2.26
N PRO A 235 -3.39 12.79 2.95
CA PRO A 235 -4.74 12.40 2.56
C PRO A 235 -5.06 12.83 1.12
N LEU A 236 -5.78 11.98 0.37
CA LEU A 236 -6.24 12.29 -0.97
C LEU A 236 -7.75 12.51 -0.98
N ALA A 237 -8.18 13.53 -1.71
CA ALA A 237 -9.59 13.82 -1.94
C ALA A 237 -10.23 12.78 -2.86
N GLY A 238 -11.53 12.49 -2.66
CA GLY A 238 -12.24 11.47 -3.41
C GLY A 238 -12.25 11.69 -4.93
N ASP A 239 -12.30 12.95 -5.40
CA ASP A 239 -12.25 13.25 -6.84
C ASP A 239 -10.87 12.98 -7.45
N THR A 240 -9.80 13.26 -6.70
CA THR A 240 -8.44 12.92 -7.10
C THR A 240 -8.30 11.40 -7.25
N ILE A 241 -8.78 10.65 -6.25
CA ILE A 241 -8.77 9.19 -6.28
C ILE A 241 -9.57 8.65 -7.46
N ALA A 242 -10.76 9.19 -7.72
CA ALA A 242 -11.61 8.78 -8.83
C ALA A 242 -10.90 8.99 -10.18
N SER A 243 -10.18 10.10 -10.35
CA SER A 243 -9.40 10.37 -11.56
C SER A 243 -8.22 9.41 -11.72
N MET A 244 -7.44 9.22 -10.66
CA MET A 244 -6.31 8.30 -10.65
C MET A 244 -6.75 6.86 -10.93
N MET A 245 -7.87 6.43 -10.34
CA MET A 245 -8.41 5.08 -10.53
C MET A 245 -8.89 4.85 -11.97
N ARG A 246 -9.58 5.85 -12.58
CA ARG A 246 -9.95 5.76 -14.01
C ARG A 246 -8.70 5.61 -14.88
N THR A 247 -7.70 6.44 -14.67
CA THR A 247 -6.42 6.34 -15.41
C THR A 247 -5.78 4.96 -15.21
N LEU A 248 -5.75 4.44 -13.99
CA LEU A 248 -5.20 3.12 -13.70
C LEU A 248 -5.95 2.01 -14.48
N VAL A 249 -7.28 2.04 -14.48
CA VAL A 249 -8.11 1.07 -15.22
C VAL A 249 -7.90 1.19 -16.74
N GLU A 250 -7.90 2.41 -17.27
CA GLU A 250 -7.71 2.70 -18.70
C GLU A 250 -6.33 2.27 -19.20
N THR A 251 -5.29 2.46 -18.39
CA THR A 251 -3.92 2.09 -18.74
C THR A 251 -3.59 0.63 -18.50
N THR A 252 -4.43 -0.11 -17.75
CA THR A 252 -4.25 -1.54 -17.50
C THR A 252 -4.76 -2.37 -18.66
N THR A 253 -3.93 -2.52 -19.69
CA THR A 253 -4.23 -3.41 -20.84
C THR A 253 -4.19 -4.89 -20.44
N PRO A 254 -4.75 -5.82 -21.24
CA PRO A 254 -4.63 -7.25 -20.99
C PRO A 254 -3.18 -7.74 -20.82
N ASP A 255 -2.24 -7.17 -21.59
CA ASP A 255 -0.82 -7.52 -21.48
C ASP A 255 -0.20 -7.08 -20.16
N ILE A 256 -0.58 -5.89 -19.66
CA ILE A 256 -0.15 -5.38 -18.36
C ILE A 256 -0.75 -6.22 -17.24
N ALA A 257 -2.04 -6.56 -17.32
CA ALA A 257 -2.70 -7.46 -16.38
C ALA A 257 -2.01 -8.83 -16.33
N ALA A 258 -1.72 -9.42 -17.50
CA ALA A 258 -0.97 -10.67 -17.59
C ALA A 258 0.46 -10.55 -17.05
N ALA A 259 1.12 -9.40 -17.26
CA ALA A 259 2.44 -9.15 -16.70
C ALA A 259 2.40 -9.01 -15.17
N TYR A 260 1.35 -8.37 -14.63
CA TYR A 260 1.11 -8.28 -13.19
C TYR A 260 0.92 -9.66 -12.54
N GLU A 261 0.13 -10.54 -13.17
CA GLU A 261 -0.06 -11.90 -12.68
C GLU A 261 1.26 -12.69 -12.65
N ARG A 262 2.10 -12.57 -13.68
CA ARG A 262 3.42 -13.21 -13.72
C ARG A 262 4.41 -12.73 -12.65
N LEU A 263 4.24 -11.54 -12.08
CA LEU A 263 5.08 -11.10 -10.94
C LEU A 263 4.79 -11.88 -9.64
N LYS A 264 3.65 -12.56 -9.56
CA LYS A 264 3.27 -13.37 -8.39
C LYS A 264 3.92 -14.76 -8.38
N GLU A 265 4.43 -15.22 -9.50
CA GLU A 265 5.14 -16.48 -9.65
C GLU A 265 6.56 -16.41 -9.03
#